data_1857cae21b419ea1f86a31ba4a1d488c
#
_entry.id   1857cae21b419ea1f86a31ba4a1d488c
#
_cell.length_a   1.000
_cell.length_b   1.000
_cell.length_c   1.000
_cell.angle_alpha   90.00
_cell.angle_beta   90.00
_cell.angle_gamma   90.00
#
_symmetry.space_group_name_H-M   'P 1'
#
loop_
_entity.id
_entity.type
_entity.pdbx_description
1 polymer ?
#
loop_
_entity_poly.entity_id
_entity_poly.type
_entity_poly.pdbx_seq_one_letter_code
_entity_poly.pdbx_strand_id
1 'polypeptide(L)'
;MFQAIITGEPRPVKAFVAIANDPLLCYENTNLTYQAMTSPNLDFIAVKDFYMSPTAKLADLVLPSSDWAERCSYDEEIDGNLLLTFDQAVEPPGECWDDWKFFLEWGKRIDPEHWPWNDTKEMVLWRLKEFYDLDLTWDEFQAEDYRSTEPGGKKGEYIEKKYEKGIMRPDGQLGFPTPTGRIEFWCDALAQFGYDPLPDYTEPLESPISQPELAEEYPLIAVTGHRVYSFFHSAWTNIPAQRKLYPDPFVLIHPDDATKYGITDGEWVTITSPRGHIISKAEVSRETKKGVVCVPRPAWRDDCPELGLPGYGWDKANGNILVPSVPAEPGYGATAMRSSLCKIEAGRGDL
;
A
#
# COMPACT_ATOMS: atom_id res chain seq x y z
N MET A 1 6.03 -14.01 4.64
CA MET A 1 6.97 -14.00 3.50
C MET A 1 8.39 -13.67 3.97
N PHE A 2 8.70 -12.53 4.57
CA PHE A 2 10.06 -12.12 4.96
C PHE A 2 10.73 -13.09 5.94
N GLN A 3 9.99 -13.59 6.91
CA GLN A 3 10.47 -14.67 7.78
C GLN A 3 10.91 -15.91 6.97
N ALA A 4 10.12 -16.31 5.97
CA ALA A 4 10.44 -17.45 5.12
C ALA A 4 11.72 -17.24 4.27
N ILE A 5 11.99 -16.00 3.84
CA ILE A 5 13.26 -15.65 3.18
C ILE A 5 14.43 -15.87 4.15
N ILE A 6 14.29 -15.39 5.40
CA ILE A 6 15.37 -15.46 6.40
C ILE A 6 15.59 -16.89 6.89
N THR A 7 14.51 -17.61 7.18
CA THR A 7 14.59 -18.93 7.84
C THR A 7 14.57 -20.13 6.89
N GLY A 8 14.02 -19.94 5.67
CA GLY A 8 13.72 -21.03 4.74
C GLY A 8 12.43 -21.77 5.04
N GLU A 9 11.72 -21.40 6.13
CA GLU A 9 10.50 -22.08 6.56
C GLU A 9 9.25 -21.22 6.31
N PRO A 10 8.10 -21.82 5.97
CA PRO A 10 7.84 -23.25 5.69
C PRO A 10 8.38 -23.72 4.32
N ARG A 11 8.86 -22.78 3.50
CA ARG A 11 9.49 -23.01 2.19
C ARG A 11 10.55 -21.95 1.92
N PRO A 12 11.70 -22.30 1.32
CA PRO A 12 12.69 -21.32 0.92
C PRO A 12 12.15 -20.45 -0.22
N VAL A 13 12.34 -19.14 -0.09
CA VAL A 13 12.09 -18.17 -1.15
C VAL A 13 13.43 -17.76 -1.72
N LYS A 14 13.67 -18.03 -3.00
CA LYS A 14 14.94 -17.82 -3.68
C LYS A 14 14.98 -16.61 -4.58
N ALA A 15 13.82 -16.18 -5.08
CA ALA A 15 13.69 -15.01 -5.91
C ALA A 15 12.54 -14.14 -5.44
N PHE A 16 12.72 -12.83 -5.54
CA PHE A 16 11.71 -11.84 -5.21
C PHE A 16 11.54 -10.84 -6.35
N VAL A 17 10.31 -10.64 -6.79
CA VAL A 17 9.99 -9.66 -7.83
C VAL A 17 9.00 -8.64 -7.26
N ALA A 18 9.38 -7.38 -7.21
CA ALA A 18 8.51 -6.28 -6.82
C ALA A 18 8.09 -5.49 -8.07
N ILE A 19 6.78 -5.33 -8.27
CA ILE A 19 6.20 -4.55 -9.36
C ILE A 19 5.28 -3.52 -8.75
N ALA A 20 5.53 -2.23 -9.02
CA ALA A 20 4.77 -1.11 -8.47
C ALA A 20 4.66 -1.15 -6.93
N ASN A 21 5.66 -1.68 -6.25
CA ASN A 21 5.69 -1.84 -4.81
C ASN A 21 7.11 -1.66 -4.26
N ASP A 22 7.23 -0.91 -3.16
CA ASP A 22 8.48 -0.76 -2.42
C ASP A 22 8.35 -1.40 -1.02
N PRO A 23 8.77 -2.66 -0.85
CA PRO A 23 8.68 -3.37 0.42
C PRO A 23 9.32 -2.65 1.61
N LEU A 24 10.45 -1.98 1.42
CA LEU A 24 11.12 -1.23 2.50
C LEU A 24 10.29 -0.05 3.01
N LEU A 25 9.37 0.47 2.20
CA LEU A 25 8.51 1.59 2.59
C LEU A 25 7.09 1.17 2.96
N CYS A 26 6.58 0.12 2.32
CA CYS A 26 5.15 -0.23 2.39
C CYS A 26 4.83 -1.21 3.51
N TYR A 27 5.77 -2.11 3.84
CA TYR A 27 5.51 -3.15 4.83
C TYR A 27 5.97 -2.72 6.24
N GLU A 28 5.31 -3.28 7.22
CA GLU A 28 5.62 -3.14 8.64
C GLU A 28 6.98 -3.79 8.97
N ASN A 29 7.55 -3.36 10.09
CA ASN A 29 8.86 -3.82 10.56
C ASN A 29 9.93 -3.75 9.46
N THR A 30 10.21 -2.53 9.02
CA THR A 30 11.17 -2.26 7.93
C THR A 30 12.52 -2.93 8.15
N ASN A 31 12.96 -3.05 9.41
CA ASN A 31 14.23 -3.74 9.74
C ASN A 31 14.18 -5.22 9.37
N LEU A 32 13.08 -5.91 9.63
CA LEU A 32 12.86 -7.29 9.20
C LEU A 32 12.83 -7.40 7.67
N THR A 33 12.16 -6.45 7.01
CA THR A 33 12.11 -6.39 5.54
C THR A 33 13.52 -6.23 4.95
N TYR A 34 14.31 -5.31 5.50
CA TYR A 34 15.70 -5.10 5.09
C TYR A 34 16.56 -6.35 5.31
N GLN A 35 16.43 -6.97 6.48
CA GLN A 35 17.13 -8.23 6.78
C GLN A 35 16.78 -9.34 5.78
N ALA A 36 15.51 -9.43 5.37
CA ALA A 36 15.08 -10.40 4.37
C ALA A 36 15.66 -10.09 2.98
N MET A 37 15.58 -8.81 2.55
CA MET A 37 16.08 -8.39 1.23
C MET A 37 17.61 -8.50 1.10
N THR A 38 18.34 -8.49 2.22
CA THR A 38 19.81 -8.67 2.25
C THR A 38 20.23 -10.05 2.71
N SER A 39 19.30 -10.98 2.86
CA SER A 39 19.56 -12.33 3.32
C SER A 39 20.36 -13.14 2.27
N PRO A 40 21.39 -13.90 2.66
CA PRO A 40 22.08 -14.81 1.77
C PRO A 40 21.20 -15.97 1.27
N ASN A 41 20.01 -16.14 1.81
CA ASN A 41 19.03 -17.13 1.35
C ASN A 41 18.22 -16.67 0.13
N LEU A 42 18.22 -15.36 -0.16
CA LEU A 42 17.57 -14.77 -1.32
C LEU A 42 18.60 -14.59 -2.44
N ASP A 43 18.44 -15.35 -3.50
CA ASP A 43 19.44 -15.44 -4.57
C ASP A 43 19.25 -14.35 -5.64
N PHE A 44 18.04 -13.75 -5.75
CA PHE A 44 17.73 -12.80 -6.81
C PHE A 44 16.58 -11.84 -6.42
N ILE A 45 16.80 -10.56 -6.69
CA ILE A 45 15.77 -9.52 -6.53
C ILE A 45 15.62 -8.75 -7.85
N ALA A 46 14.40 -8.69 -8.38
CA ALA A 46 14.05 -7.80 -9.47
C ALA A 46 13.00 -6.77 -9.02
N VAL A 47 13.17 -5.53 -9.44
CA VAL A 47 12.22 -4.45 -9.14
C VAL A 47 11.83 -3.75 -10.43
N LYS A 48 10.53 -3.60 -10.66
CA LYS A 48 9.96 -2.79 -11.74
C LYS A 48 9.27 -1.58 -11.13
N ASP A 49 9.83 -0.40 -11.36
CA ASP A 49 9.37 0.84 -10.72
C ASP A 49 9.64 2.05 -11.62
N PHE A 50 8.99 3.18 -11.31
CA PHE A 50 9.24 4.48 -11.94
C PHE A 50 10.55 5.13 -11.46
N TYR A 51 10.96 4.81 -10.25
CA TYR A 51 12.08 5.45 -9.55
C TYR A 51 13.04 4.41 -8.99
N MET A 52 14.28 4.84 -8.77
CA MET A 52 15.26 4.08 -7.98
C MET A 52 14.90 4.15 -6.50
N SER A 53 13.78 3.51 -6.16
CA SER A 53 13.25 3.41 -4.80
C SER A 53 14.21 2.67 -3.86
N PRO A 54 14.04 2.75 -2.52
CA PRO A 54 14.89 2.02 -1.58
C PRO A 54 15.03 0.54 -1.89
N THR A 55 13.94 -0.15 -2.22
CA THR A 55 14.00 -1.57 -2.60
C THR A 55 14.70 -1.76 -3.95
N ALA A 56 14.48 -0.86 -4.92
CA ALA A 56 15.18 -0.91 -6.21
C ALA A 56 16.71 -0.78 -6.06
N LYS A 57 17.18 -0.02 -5.06
CA LYS A 57 18.62 0.10 -4.76
C LYS A 57 19.26 -1.18 -4.21
N LEU A 58 18.46 -2.13 -3.75
CA LEU A 58 18.91 -3.46 -3.30
C LEU A 58 18.76 -4.54 -4.38
N ALA A 59 18.12 -4.22 -5.51
CA ALA A 59 17.81 -5.20 -6.54
C ALA A 59 19.03 -5.56 -7.41
N ASP A 60 19.08 -6.82 -7.85
CA ASP A 60 20.02 -7.30 -8.85
C ASP A 60 19.62 -6.82 -10.26
N LEU A 61 18.32 -6.62 -10.48
CA LEU A 61 17.76 -6.16 -11.74
C LEU A 61 16.69 -5.10 -11.49
N VAL A 62 16.85 -3.93 -12.11
CA VAL A 62 15.85 -2.87 -12.11
C VAL A 62 15.29 -2.69 -13.51
N LEU A 63 13.97 -2.75 -13.63
CA LEU A 63 13.22 -2.60 -14.86
C LEU A 63 12.43 -1.28 -14.83
N PRO A 64 12.59 -0.41 -15.85
CA PRO A 64 11.85 0.85 -15.88
C PRO A 64 10.38 0.61 -16.22
N SER A 65 9.49 1.26 -15.47
CA SER A 65 8.03 1.19 -15.67
C SER A 65 7.52 2.39 -16.45
N SER A 66 6.55 2.18 -17.33
CA SER A 66 5.83 3.27 -17.98
C SER A 66 4.67 3.77 -17.11
N ASP A 67 4.34 5.05 -17.25
CA ASP A 67 3.24 5.68 -16.54
C ASP A 67 1.90 5.44 -17.25
N TRP A 68 0.81 5.83 -16.61
CA TRP A 68 -0.56 5.65 -17.14
C TRP A 68 -0.79 6.36 -18.49
N ALA A 69 -0.17 7.52 -18.72
CA ALA A 69 -0.27 8.23 -19.99
C ALA A 69 0.53 7.59 -21.14
N GLU A 70 1.40 6.63 -20.84
CA GLU A 70 2.34 5.98 -21.76
C GLU A 70 1.88 4.58 -22.20
N ARG A 71 0.65 4.21 -21.89
CA ARG A 71 0.10 2.87 -22.18
C ARG A 71 -1.36 2.90 -22.61
N CYS A 72 -1.77 1.87 -23.35
CA CYS A 72 -3.16 1.52 -23.54
C CYS A 72 -3.59 0.53 -22.45
N SER A 73 -4.71 0.77 -21.81
CA SER A 73 -5.22 -0.11 -20.75
C SER A 73 -6.70 0.13 -20.49
N TYR A 74 -7.23 -0.58 -19.53
CA TYR A 74 -8.50 -0.25 -18.91
C TYR A 74 -8.33 -0.33 -17.39
N ASP A 75 -9.22 0.32 -16.69
CA ASP A 75 -9.37 0.19 -15.25
C ASP A 75 -10.77 -0.29 -14.91
N GLU A 76 -10.87 -1.06 -13.87
CA GLU A 76 -12.12 -1.56 -13.31
C GLU A 76 -12.38 -0.84 -12.00
N GLU A 77 -13.35 0.05 -12.02
CA GLU A 77 -13.80 0.73 -10.81
C GLU A 77 -14.65 -0.25 -10.00
N ILE A 78 -14.02 -0.87 -9.01
CA ILE A 78 -14.60 -1.97 -8.23
C ILE A 78 -15.88 -1.53 -7.51
N ASP A 79 -15.89 -0.34 -6.94
CA ASP A 79 -17.03 0.18 -6.20
C ASP A 79 -18.20 0.59 -7.12
N GLY A 80 -17.87 1.00 -8.34
CA GLY A 80 -18.83 1.45 -9.33
C GLY A 80 -19.29 0.37 -10.31
N ASN A 81 -18.57 -0.74 -10.41
CA ASN A 81 -18.71 -1.71 -11.50
C ASN A 81 -18.66 -1.04 -12.87
N LEU A 82 -17.65 -0.23 -13.06
CA LEU A 82 -17.41 0.51 -14.29
C LEU A 82 -16.10 0.04 -14.94
N LEU A 83 -16.11 -0.08 -16.23
CA LEU A 83 -14.92 -0.18 -17.05
C LEU A 83 -14.58 1.20 -17.61
N LEU A 84 -13.38 1.66 -17.32
CA LEU A 84 -12.81 2.90 -17.81
C LEU A 84 -11.70 2.59 -18.81
N THR A 85 -11.67 3.28 -19.92
CA THR A 85 -10.67 3.05 -20.96
C THR A 85 -9.58 4.10 -20.90
N PHE A 86 -8.35 3.68 -21.17
CA PHE A 86 -7.20 4.56 -21.30
C PHE A 86 -6.51 4.32 -22.62
N ASP A 87 -6.28 5.39 -23.37
CA ASP A 87 -5.42 5.35 -24.55
C ASP A 87 -4.06 5.94 -24.24
N GLN A 88 -3.06 5.48 -24.97
CA GLN A 88 -1.71 6.01 -24.89
C GLN A 88 -1.69 7.46 -25.41
N ALA A 89 -1.32 8.40 -24.57
CA ALA A 89 -1.21 9.80 -24.93
C ALA A 89 0.19 10.19 -25.38
N VAL A 90 1.21 9.53 -24.85
CA VAL A 90 2.63 9.78 -25.16
C VAL A 90 3.40 8.47 -25.25
N GLU A 91 4.48 8.46 -26.00
CA GLU A 91 5.37 7.29 -26.08
C GLU A 91 6.15 7.10 -24.77
N PRO A 92 6.28 5.86 -24.26
CA PRO A 92 7.09 5.60 -23.07
C PRO A 92 8.57 5.95 -23.34
N PRO A 93 9.27 6.58 -22.39
CA PRO A 93 10.67 6.94 -22.57
C PRO A 93 11.59 5.72 -22.48
N GLY A 94 12.60 5.66 -23.37
CA GLY A 94 13.66 4.65 -23.31
C GLY A 94 13.14 3.21 -23.38
N GLU A 95 13.47 2.40 -22.38
CA GLU A 95 13.09 0.99 -22.29
C GLU A 95 11.91 0.74 -21.33
N CYS A 96 11.12 1.77 -21.03
CA CYS A 96 9.96 1.64 -20.14
C CYS A 96 8.88 0.73 -20.76
N TRP A 97 8.41 -0.20 -19.95
CA TRP A 97 7.29 -1.07 -20.30
C TRP A 97 6.18 -0.91 -19.27
N ASP A 98 4.93 -1.00 -19.73
CA ASP A 98 3.79 -1.14 -18.82
C ASP A 98 3.73 -2.55 -18.22
N ASP A 99 2.87 -2.72 -17.20
CA ASP A 99 2.77 -3.99 -16.50
C ASP A 99 2.12 -5.07 -17.36
N TRP A 100 1.14 -4.70 -18.22
CA TRP A 100 0.50 -5.65 -19.13
C TRP A 100 1.51 -6.25 -20.13
N LYS A 101 2.32 -5.40 -20.73
CA LYS A 101 3.39 -5.84 -21.64
C LYS A 101 4.42 -6.68 -20.90
N PHE A 102 4.80 -6.29 -19.69
CA PHE A 102 5.75 -7.07 -18.89
C PHE A 102 5.22 -8.49 -18.64
N PHE A 103 3.99 -8.62 -18.15
CA PHE A 103 3.40 -9.94 -17.89
C PHE A 103 3.15 -10.74 -19.16
N LEU A 104 2.70 -10.11 -20.24
CA LEU A 104 2.51 -10.76 -21.53
C LEU A 104 3.82 -11.38 -22.03
N GLU A 105 4.88 -10.60 -22.06
CA GLU A 105 6.18 -11.05 -22.53
C GLU A 105 6.82 -12.08 -21.61
N TRP A 106 6.58 -11.99 -20.32
CA TRP A 106 7.02 -12.99 -19.34
C TRP A 106 6.23 -14.28 -19.50
N GLY A 107 4.91 -14.19 -19.59
CA GLY A 107 4.03 -15.34 -19.80
C GLY A 107 4.35 -16.12 -21.06
N LYS A 108 4.59 -15.43 -22.21
CA LYS A 108 5.01 -16.06 -23.46
C LYS A 108 6.30 -16.90 -23.35
N ARG A 109 7.20 -16.51 -22.45
CA ARG A 109 8.48 -17.25 -22.25
C ARG A 109 8.32 -18.46 -21.35
N ILE A 110 7.37 -18.42 -20.40
CA ILE A 110 7.14 -19.49 -19.46
C ILE A 110 6.14 -20.50 -20.00
N ASP A 111 5.05 -20.01 -20.59
CA ASP A 111 3.91 -20.82 -21.00
C ASP A 111 3.23 -20.22 -22.25
N PRO A 112 3.87 -20.35 -23.41
CA PRO A 112 3.38 -19.72 -24.64
C PRO A 112 2.01 -20.25 -25.10
N GLU A 113 1.64 -21.46 -24.68
CA GLU A 113 0.34 -22.04 -25.00
C GLU A 113 -0.82 -21.30 -24.35
N HIS A 114 -0.64 -20.85 -23.10
CA HIS A 114 -1.64 -20.09 -22.35
C HIS A 114 -1.48 -18.57 -22.45
N TRP A 115 -0.45 -18.10 -23.17
CA TRP A 115 -0.20 -16.68 -23.47
C TRP A 115 -0.11 -16.41 -24.97
N PRO A 116 -1.21 -16.64 -25.73
CA PRO A 116 -1.16 -16.65 -27.21
C PRO A 116 -1.25 -15.25 -27.84
N TRP A 117 -1.51 -14.20 -27.09
CA TRP A 117 -1.76 -12.85 -27.60
C TRP A 117 -0.51 -12.22 -28.19
N ASN A 118 -0.64 -11.51 -29.30
CA ASN A 118 0.47 -10.83 -29.94
C ASN A 118 0.90 -9.58 -29.18
N ASP A 119 -0.08 -8.83 -28.68
CA ASP A 119 0.14 -7.58 -27.96
C ASP A 119 -0.84 -7.42 -26.76
N THR A 120 -0.69 -6.33 -26.04
CA THR A 120 -1.50 -6.04 -24.86
C THR A 120 -2.96 -5.71 -25.19
N LYS A 121 -3.24 -5.15 -26.37
CA LYS A 121 -4.61 -4.86 -26.80
C LYS A 121 -5.40 -6.15 -27.03
N GLU A 122 -4.80 -7.13 -27.73
CA GLU A 122 -5.43 -8.45 -27.90
C GLU A 122 -5.70 -9.13 -26.55
N MET A 123 -4.76 -9.04 -25.62
CA MET A 123 -4.94 -9.60 -24.26
C MET A 123 -6.07 -8.90 -23.49
N VAL A 124 -6.17 -7.58 -23.58
CA VAL A 124 -7.25 -6.82 -22.95
C VAL A 124 -8.60 -7.18 -23.59
N LEU A 125 -8.70 -7.20 -24.93
CA LEU A 125 -9.95 -7.56 -25.62
C LEU A 125 -10.40 -8.98 -25.30
N TRP A 126 -9.48 -9.94 -25.21
CA TRP A 126 -9.79 -11.28 -24.75
C TRP A 126 -10.36 -11.26 -23.34
N ARG A 127 -9.74 -10.50 -22.42
CA ARG A 127 -10.23 -10.39 -21.04
C ARG A 127 -11.62 -9.76 -20.98
N LEU A 128 -11.89 -8.72 -21.77
CA LEU A 128 -13.21 -8.09 -21.85
C LEU A 128 -14.28 -9.09 -22.34
N LYS A 129 -13.95 -9.92 -23.31
CA LYS A 129 -14.84 -10.94 -23.82
C LYS A 129 -15.11 -12.05 -22.79
N GLU A 130 -14.07 -12.61 -22.19
CA GLU A 130 -14.19 -13.75 -21.26
C GLU A 130 -14.85 -13.36 -19.93
N PHE A 131 -14.56 -12.19 -19.39
CA PHE A 131 -15.03 -11.80 -18.05
C PHE A 131 -16.29 -10.94 -18.05
N TYR A 132 -16.54 -10.20 -19.13
CA TYR A 132 -17.64 -9.24 -19.21
C TYR A 132 -18.59 -9.49 -20.38
N ASP A 133 -18.38 -10.53 -21.19
CA ASP A 133 -19.13 -10.84 -22.42
C ASP A 133 -19.18 -9.65 -23.40
N LEU A 134 -18.06 -8.92 -23.50
CA LEU A 134 -17.89 -7.78 -24.38
C LEU A 134 -17.01 -8.15 -25.57
N ASP A 135 -17.66 -8.43 -26.71
CA ASP A 135 -16.97 -8.74 -27.98
C ASP A 135 -16.81 -7.45 -28.79
N LEU A 136 -15.76 -6.70 -28.51
CA LEU A 136 -15.50 -5.38 -29.05
C LEU A 136 -14.17 -5.37 -29.80
N THR A 137 -14.04 -4.49 -30.81
CA THR A 137 -12.76 -4.06 -31.33
C THR A 137 -12.11 -3.04 -30.39
N TRP A 138 -10.81 -2.80 -30.53
CA TRP A 138 -10.13 -1.77 -29.72
C TRP A 138 -10.71 -0.39 -29.93
N ASP A 139 -11.02 -0.02 -31.19
CA ASP A 139 -11.60 1.29 -31.53
C ASP A 139 -13.00 1.45 -30.93
N GLU A 140 -13.81 0.40 -30.94
CA GLU A 140 -15.13 0.43 -30.27
C GLU A 140 -14.99 0.58 -28.77
N PHE A 141 -14.03 -0.13 -28.15
CA PHE A 141 -13.79 0.00 -26.71
C PHE A 141 -13.31 1.39 -26.34
N GLN A 142 -12.38 1.97 -27.10
CA GLN A 142 -11.91 3.33 -26.87
C GLN A 142 -12.95 4.43 -27.15
N ALA A 143 -13.88 4.18 -28.04
CA ALA A 143 -14.97 5.13 -28.30
C ALA A 143 -15.96 5.25 -27.11
N GLU A 144 -15.74 4.49 -26.04
CA GLU A 144 -16.53 4.54 -24.83
C GLU A 144 -15.80 5.35 -23.74
N ASP A 145 -16.53 6.24 -23.07
CA ASP A 145 -16.01 6.96 -21.90
C ASP A 145 -15.96 6.04 -20.68
N TYR A 146 -17.02 5.28 -20.48
CA TYR A 146 -17.14 4.23 -19.47
C TYR A 146 -18.30 3.31 -19.79
N ARG A 147 -18.31 2.11 -19.20
CA ARG A 147 -19.37 1.12 -19.34
C ARG A 147 -19.62 0.44 -18.01
N SER A 148 -20.88 0.17 -17.68
CA SER A 148 -21.22 -0.69 -16.56
C SER A 148 -20.82 -2.14 -16.86
N THR A 149 -20.20 -2.82 -15.87
CA THR A 149 -19.87 -4.25 -15.93
C THR A 149 -21.07 -5.15 -15.60
N GLU A 150 -22.19 -4.57 -15.20
CA GLU A 150 -23.39 -5.32 -14.86
C GLU A 150 -24.09 -5.91 -16.09
N PRO A 151 -24.76 -7.06 -15.96
CA PRO A 151 -25.52 -7.65 -17.04
C PRO A 151 -26.52 -6.65 -17.64
N GLY A 152 -26.42 -6.43 -18.95
CA GLY A 152 -27.26 -5.45 -19.67
C GLY A 152 -26.84 -3.99 -19.52
N GLY A 153 -25.71 -3.72 -18.86
CA GLY A 153 -25.11 -2.37 -18.76
C GLY A 153 -24.73 -1.83 -20.12
N LYS A 154 -24.97 -0.55 -20.34
CA LYS A 154 -24.71 0.15 -21.59
C LYS A 154 -23.59 1.14 -21.43
N LYS A 155 -23.01 1.55 -22.56
CA LYS A 155 -22.10 2.67 -22.64
C LYS A 155 -22.66 3.90 -21.91
N GLY A 156 -21.86 4.52 -21.06
CA GLY A 156 -22.26 5.68 -20.29
C GLY A 156 -23.33 5.44 -19.22
N GLU A 157 -23.65 4.18 -18.90
CA GLU A 157 -24.65 3.84 -17.90
C GLU A 157 -23.98 3.44 -16.58
N TYR A 158 -24.43 4.06 -15.50
CA TYR A 158 -24.14 3.63 -14.13
C TYR A 158 -25.44 3.12 -13.48
N ILE A 159 -25.42 1.89 -13.00
CA ILE A 159 -26.61 1.26 -12.41
C ILE A 159 -26.58 1.42 -10.89
N GLU A 160 -27.31 2.41 -10.40
CA GLU A 160 -27.49 2.62 -8.97
C GLU A 160 -28.51 1.62 -8.37
N LYS A 161 -28.35 1.37 -7.07
CA LYS A 161 -29.30 0.59 -6.25
C LYS A 161 -29.62 -0.80 -6.86
N LYS A 162 -28.60 -1.49 -7.28
CA LYS A 162 -28.72 -2.82 -7.90
C LYS A 162 -29.55 -3.80 -7.10
N TYR A 163 -29.50 -3.72 -5.76
CA TYR A 163 -30.30 -4.53 -4.84
C TYR A 163 -31.81 -4.30 -4.98
N GLU A 164 -32.25 -3.12 -5.44
CA GLU A 164 -33.68 -2.82 -5.72
C GLU A 164 -34.12 -3.29 -7.11
N LYS A 165 -33.17 -3.69 -7.97
CA LYS A 165 -33.41 -4.05 -9.37
C LYS A 165 -33.24 -5.56 -9.65
N GLY A 166 -32.87 -6.35 -8.65
CA GLY A 166 -32.62 -7.78 -8.81
C GLY A 166 -31.32 -8.12 -9.55
N ILE A 167 -30.40 -7.15 -9.68
CA ILE A 167 -29.14 -7.29 -10.44
C ILE A 167 -28.04 -7.91 -9.57
N MET A 168 -28.09 -7.71 -8.26
CA MET A 168 -27.03 -8.19 -7.36
C MET A 168 -27.07 -9.69 -7.08
N ARG A 169 -28.22 -10.31 -7.21
CA ARG A 169 -28.41 -11.74 -6.87
C ARG A 169 -28.43 -12.60 -8.12
N PRO A 170 -27.72 -13.74 -8.12
CA PRO A 170 -27.73 -14.66 -9.26
C PRO A 170 -29.11 -15.22 -9.61
N ASP A 171 -30.04 -15.24 -8.62
CA ASP A 171 -31.43 -15.70 -8.81
C ASP A 171 -32.38 -14.60 -9.34
N GLY A 172 -31.88 -13.41 -9.58
CA GLY A 172 -32.65 -12.26 -10.07
C GLY A 172 -33.62 -11.66 -9.06
N GLN A 173 -33.66 -12.12 -7.82
CA GLN A 173 -34.51 -11.55 -6.78
C GLN A 173 -33.93 -10.24 -6.23
N LEU A 174 -34.81 -9.42 -5.66
CA LEU A 174 -34.40 -8.19 -4.99
C LEU A 174 -33.54 -8.49 -3.75
N GLY A 175 -32.59 -7.61 -3.45
CA GLY A 175 -31.74 -7.71 -2.28
C GLY A 175 -30.26 -7.94 -2.59
N PHE A 176 -29.52 -8.33 -1.57
CA PHE A 176 -28.06 -8.51 -1.60
C PHE A 176 -27.68 -9.97 -1.89
N PRO A 177 -26.47 -10.26 -2.40
CA PRO A 177 -25.99 -11.61 -2.68
C PRO A 177 -25.55 -12.32 -1.37
N THR A 178 -26.47 -12.39 -0.42
CA THR A 178 -26.31 -13.04 0.89
C THR A 178 -27.37 -14.11 1.07
N PRO A 179 -27.20 -15.10 1.96
CA PRO A 179 -28.19 -16.13 2.23
C PRO A 179 -29.59 -15.58 2.53
N THR A 180 -29.69 -14.47 3.28
CA THR A 180 -30.98 -13.86 3.63
C THR A 180 -31.49 -12.84 2.61
N GLY A 181 -30.68 -12.47 1.61
CA GLY A 181 -30.98 -11.38 0.67
C GLY A 181 -30.91 -9.99 1.30
N ARG A 182 -30.42 -9.87 2.52
CA ARG A 182 -30.26 -8.62 3.27
C ARG A 182 -28.81 -8.35 3.60
N ILE A 183 -28.47 -7.17 4.05
CA ILE A 183 -27.16 -6.93 4.67
C ILE A 183 -27.10 -7.75 5.95
N GLU A 184 -26.09 -8.61 6.05
CA GLU A 184 -25.87 -9.48 7.19
C GLU A 184 -24.74 -8.95 8.06
N PHE A 185 -25.01 -8.79 9.36
CA PHE A 185 -23.98 -8.47 10.35
C PHE A 185 -23.39 -9.75 10.96
N TRP A 186 -24.16 -10.82 11.00
CA TRP A 186 -23.69 -12.15 11.39
C TRP A 186 -23.08 -12.86 10.18
N CYS A 187 -21.82 -13.23 10.28
CA CYS A 187 -21.08 -13.88 9.20
C CYS A 187 -20.71 -15.32 9.57
N ASP A 188 -21.49 -16.29 9.08
CA ASP A 188 -21.25 -17.72 9.34
C ASP A 188 -19.88 -18.19 8.80
N ALA A 189 -19.36 -17.55 7.75
CA ALA A 189 -18.04 -17.87 7.23
C ALA A 189 -16.94 -17.55 8.24
N LEU A 190 -17.05 -16.46 9.00
CA LEU A 190 -16.10 -16.12 10.07
C LEU A 190 -16.16 -17.16 11.19
N ALA A 191 -17.36 -17.59 11.58
CA ALA A 191 -17.53 -18.60 12.62
C ALA A 191 -16.88 -19.95 12.24
N GLN A 192 -16.91 -20.34 10.96
CA GLN A 192 -16.26 -21.56 10.47
C GLN A 192 -14.72 -21.52 10.62
N PHE A 193 -14.12 -20.33 10.61
CA PHE A 193 -12.69 -20.14 10.83
C PHE A 193 -12.32 -19.84 12.28
N GLY A 194 -13.27 -19.92 13.22
CA GLY A 194 -13.04 -19.72 14.63
C GLY A 194 -13.05 -18.26 15.08
N TYR A 195 -13.53 -17.34 14.23
CA TYR A 195 -13.74 -15.95 14.59
C TYR A 195 -15.15 -15.73 15.18
N ASP A 196 -15.31 -14.63 15.92
CA ASP A 196 -16.64 -14.17 16.27
C ASP A 196 -17.39 -13.79 14.98
N PRO A 197 -18.60 -14.36 14.75
CA PRO A 197 -19.39 -14.04 13.56
C PRO A 197 -19.93 -12.60 13.55
N LEU A 198 -19.95 -11.93 14.71
CA LEU A 198 -20.26 -10.51 14.82
C LEU A 198 -18.98 -9.71 15.00
N PRO A 199 -18.81 -8.59 14.27
CA PRO A 199 -17.69 -7.71 14.51
C PRO A 199 -17.83 -7.08 15.92
N ASP A 200 -16.81 -7.28 16.73
CA ASP A 200 -16.70 -6.69 18.06
C ASP A 200 -15.33 -6.02 18.23
N TYR A 201 -15.24 -5.16 19.25
CA TYR A 201 -13.99 -4.55 19.62
C TYR A 201 -13.05 -5.59 20.23
N THR A 202 -11.85 -5.67 19.65
CA THR A 202 -10.75 -6.44 20.23
C THR A 202 -9.61 -5.49 20.56
N GLU A 203 -9.12 -5.55 21.81
CA GLU A 203 -7.98 -4.75 22.23
C GLU A 203 -6.76 -5.05 21.35
N PRO A 204 -6.08 -4.02 20.82
CA PRO A 204 -4.84 -4.24 20.06
C PRO A 204 -3.82 -5.04 20.87
N LEU A 205 -3.09 -5.91 20.17
CA LEU A 205 -2.09 -6.78 20.82
C LEU A 205 -0.92 -6.01 21.45
N GLU A 206 -0.72 -4.77 21.05
CA GLU A 206 0.24 -3.84 21.62
C GLU A 206 -0.49 -2.54 21.99
N SER A 207 -0.87 -2.43 23.26
CA SER A 207 -1.51 -1.26 23.84
C SER A 207 -1.15 -1.15 25.32
N PRO A 208 -1.44 -0.01 25.99
CA PRO A 208 -1.26 0.12 27.44
C PRO A 208 -2.10 -0.86 28.26
N ILE A 209 -3.17 -1.42 27.67
CA ILE A 209 -4.06 -2.37 28.33
C ILE A 209 -3.56 -3.80 28.14
N SER A 210 -3.23 -4.17 26.91
CA SER A 210 -2.78 -5.53 26.57
C SER A 210 -1.34 -5.82 27.01
N GLN A 211 -0.48 -4.77 27.07
CA GLN A 211 0.93 -4.87 27.44
C GLN A 211 1.35 -3.76 28.41
N PRO A 212 0.84 -3.76 29.64
CA PRO A 212 1.08 -2.68 30.60
C PRO A 212 2.57 -2.54 30.99
N GLU A 213 3.31 -3.64 31.08
CA GLU A 213 4.75 -3.60 31.37
C GLU A 213 5.55 -2.92 30.26
N LEU A 214 5.21 -3.20 28.99
CA LEU A 214 5.83 -2.53 27.84
C LEU A 214 5.46 -1.04 27.81
N ALA A 215 4.25 -0.69 28.22
CA ALA A 215 3.78 0.68 28.25
C ALA A 215 4.46 1.54 29.34
N GLU A 216 5.08 0.93 30.37
CA GLU A 216 5.91 1.67 31.33
C GLU A 216 7.15 2.26 30.64
N GLU A 217 7.77 1.53 29.72
CA GLU A 217 8.93 1.98 28.95
C GLU A 217 8.54 2.82 27.71
N TYR A 218 7.42 2.43 27.06
CA TYR A 218 6.92 3.05 25.83
C TYR A 218 5.51 3.61 26.05
N PRO A 219 5.38 4.76 26.75
CA PRO A 219 4.09 5.23 27.30
C PRO A 219 3.17 5.91 26.29
N LEU A 220 3.54 6.00 25.02
CA LEU A 220 2.74 6.61 23.97
C LEU A 220 2.33 5.58 22.92
N ILE A 221 1.24 5.87 22.23
CA ILE A 221 0.78 5.08 21.10
C ILE A 221 1.17 5.78 19.81
N ALA A 222 1.98 5.14 18.97
CA ALA A 222 2.26 5.58 17.62
C ALA A 222 1.15 5.11 16.67
N VAL A 223 0.54 6.05 15.98
CA VAL A 223 -0.40 5.81 14.89
C VAL A 223 0.27 6.18 13.59
N THR A 224 0.48 5.21 12.72
CA THR A 224 1.02 5.45 11.37
C THR A 224 -0.10 5.61 10.35
N GLY A 225 0.18 6.25 9.22
CA GLY A 225 -0.75 6.31 8.10
C GLY A 225 -1.56 7.59 7.98
N HIS A 226 -1.28 8.64 8.75
CA HIS A 226 -1.75 9.99 8.45
C HIS A 226 -1.28 10.39 7.05
N ARG A 227 -2.20 10.85 6.20
CA ARG A 227 -1.89 11.23 4.82
C ARG A 227 -1.47 12.68 4.73
N VAL A 228 -0.38 12.92 4.03
CA VAL A 228 0.05 14.26 3.62
C VAL A 228 -0.53 14.54 2.24
N TYR A 229 -1.29 15.60 2.09
CA TYR A 229 -2.00 15.90 0.83
C TYR A 229 -1.12 16.06 -0.40
N SER A 230 0.13 16.46 -0.21
CA SER A 230 1.09 16.66 -1.30
C SER A 230 1.74 15.39 -1.82
N PHE A 231 1.52 14.26 -1.14
CA PHE A 231 2.18 13.01 -1.48
C PHE A 231 1.15 11.87 -1.54
N PHE A 232 1.36 10.97 -2.48
CA PHE A 232 0.64 9.72 -2.51
C PHE A 232 1.53 8.61 -1.94
N HIS A 233 1.32 8.26 -0.68
CA HIS A 233 2.24 7.41 0.10
C HIS A 233 3.66 8.02 0.10
N SER A 234 4.65 7.30 -0.44
CA SER A 234 6.01 7.80 -0.64
C SER A 234 6.24 8.42 -2.01
N ALA A 235 5.30 8.26 -2.95
CA ALA A 235 5.41 8.83 -4.28
C ALA A 235 5.37 10.37 -4.23
N TRP A 236 6.12 11.00 -5.16
CA TRP A 236 6.24 12.44 -5.36
C TRP A 236 7.08 13.19 -4.30
N THR A 237 7.63 12.49 -3.32
CA THR A 237 8.54 13.10 -2.33
C THR A 237 9.86 13.57 -2.94
N ASN A 238 10.20 13.08 -4.12
CA ASN A 238 11.35 13.45 -4.94
C ASN A 238 11.04 14.56 -5.95
N ILE A 239 9.78 15.04 -6.04
CA ILE A 239 9.41 16.18 -6.91
C ILE A 239 9.65 17.48 -6.14
N PRO A 240 10.53 18.40 -6.62
CA PRO A 240 10.92 19.59 -5.88
C PRO A 240 9.74 20.48 -5.45
N ALA A 241 8.76 20.68 -6.32
CA ALA A 241 7.57 21.48 -6.01
C ALA A 241 6.75 20.89 -4.85
N GLN A 242 6.57 19.58 -4.80
CA GLN A 242 5.87 18.88 -3.73
C GLN A 242 6.71 18.83 -2.45
N ARG A 243 8.02 18.54 -2.60
CA ARG A 243 8.96 18.48 -1.50
C ARG A 243 9.06 19.82 -0.73
N LYS A 244 8.95 20.93 -1.44
CA LYS A 244 8.98 22.28 -0.84
C LYS A 244 7.86 22.50 0.18
N LEU A 245 6.70 21.89 0.01
CA LEU A 245 5.55 22.01 0.92
C LEU A 245 5.80 21.28 2.25
N TYR A 246 6.49 20.15 2.20
CA TYR A 246 6.83 19.33 3.37
C TYR A 246 8.30 18.89 3.29
N PRO A 247 9.24 19.80 3.63
CA PRO A 247 10.67 19.56 3.43
C PRO A 247 11.24 18.49 4.35
N ASP A 248 10.73 18.39 5.56
CA ASP A 248 11.20 17.50 6.61
C ASP A 248 10.14 16.45 6.97
N PRO A 249 10.52 15.27 7.52
CA PRO A 249 9.57 14.39 8.18
C PRO A 249 9.05 15.08 9.44
N PHE A 250 7.77 14.86 9.75
CA PHE A 250 7.17 15.45 10.94
C PHE A 250 6.32 14.43 11.70
N VAL A 251 6.02 14.72 12.95
CA VAL A 251 5.14 13.93 13.82
C VAL A 251 4.23 14.87 14.59
N LEU A 252 2.93 14.56 14.61
CA LEU A 252 1.98 15.31 15.41
C LEU A 252 2.07 14.84 16.86
N ILE A 253 2.20 15.79 17.79
CA ILE A 253 2.21 15.55 19.23
C ILE A 253 1.23 16.50 19.93
N HIS A 254 0.45 15.97 20.90
CA HIS A 254 -0.47 16.81 21.66
C HIS A 254 0.28 17.82 22.54
N PRO A 255 -0.22 19.07 22.72
CA PRO A 255 0.45 20.10 23.50
C PRO A 255 0.79 19.69 24.95
N ASP A 256 -0.09 18.91 25.61
CA ASP A 256 0.16 18.42 26.96
C ASP A 256 1.33 17.41 27.00
N ASP A 257 1.45 16.56 25.97
CA ASP A 257 2.54 15.59 25.86
C ASP A 257 3.83 16.31 25.49
N ALA A 258 3.79 17.27 24.56
CA ALA A 258 4.94 18.10 24.24
C ALA A 258 5.50 18.79 25.49
N THR A 259 4.63 19.38 26.32
CA THR A 259 5.02 19.97 27.61
C THR A 259 5.61 18.93 28.56
N LYS A 260 4.97 17.76 28.68
CA LYS A 260 5.42 16.67 29.57
C LYS A 260 6.82 16.16 29.22
N TYR A 261 7.13 16.07 27.91
CA TYR A 261 8.40 15.55 27.42
C TYR A 261 9.44 16.67 27.09
N GLY A 262 9.10 17.94 27.35
CA GLY A 262 9.99 19.08 27.11
C GLY A 262 10.28 19.34 25.64
N ILE A 263 9.31 19.07 24.78
CA ILE A 263 9.42 19.19 23.31
C ILE A 263 8.78 20.52 22.87
N THR A 264 9.47 21.26 22.01
CA THR A 264 8.96 22.47 21.38
C THR A 264 8.54 22.24 19.94
N ASP A 265 7.61 23.06 19.46
CA ASP A 265 7.17 23.01 18.07
C ASP A 265 8.32 23.22 17.07
N GLY A 266 8.40 22.41 16.03
CA GLY A 266 9.47 22.44 15.04
C GLY A 266 10.80 21.82 15.46
N GLU A 267 10.92 21.37 16.72
CA GLU A 267 12.13 20.70 17.23
C GLU A 267 12.28 19.30 16.65
N TRP A 268 13.52 18.87 16.44
CA TRP A 268 13.79 17.48 16.10
C TRP A 268 13.57 16.57 17.29
N VAL A 269 12.91 15.47 17.05
CA VAL A 269 12.61 14.45 18.04
C VAL A 269 12.96 13.06 17.51
N THR A 270 13.26 12.16 18.44
CA THR A 270 13.43 10.74 18.17
C THR A 270 12.21 10.00 18.74
N ILE A 271 11.56 9.17 17.92
CA ILE A 271 10.48 8.29 18.32
C ILE A 271 11.03 6.86 18.31
N THR A 272 10.93 6.18 19.44
CA THR A 272 11.50 4.83 19.61
C THR A 272 10.41 3.84 19.99
N SER A 273 10.45 2.66 19.40
CA SER A 273 9.66 1.47 19.76
C SER A 273 10.60 0.29 20.06
N PRO A 274 10.12 -0.86 20.54
CA PRO A 274 10.96 -2.05 20.72
C PRO A 274 11.68 -2.52 19.44
N ARG A 275 11.25 -2.07 18.27
CA ARG A 275 11.76 -2.52 16.96
C ARG A 275 12.81 -1.59 16.34
N GLY A 276 12.87 -0.37 16.81
CA GLY A 276 13.81 0.63 16.32
C GLY A 276 13.31 2.05 16.59
N HIS A 277 13.96 3.02 15.96
CA HIS A 277 13.65 4.43 16.13
C HIS A 277 13.62 5.16 14.79
N ILE A 278 12.94 6.29 14.80
CA ILE A 278 12.88 7.24 13.68
C ILE A 278 13.10 8.65 14.18
N ILE A 279 13.51 9.54 13.28
CA ILE A 279 13.59 10.98 13.53
C ILE A 279 12.50 11.73 12.79
N SER A 280 11.98 12.76 13.42
CA SER A 280 10.99 13.66 12.83
C SER A 280 11.06 15.04 13.47
N LYS A 281 10.48 16.05 12.85
CA LYS A 281 10.21 17.33 13.51
C LYS A 281 8.89 17.27 14.25
N ALA A 282 8.85 17.72 15.47
CA ALA A 282 7.61 17.81 16.24
C ALA A 282 6.71 18.90 15.65
N GLU A 283 5.48 18.56 15.37
CA GLU A 283 4.39 19.50 15.10
C GLU A 283 3.39 19.41 16.27
N VAL A 284 3.39 20.45 17.11
CA VAL A 284 2.57 20.51 18.30
C VAL A 284 1.15 20.89 17.92
N SER A 285 0.23 19.93 17.96
CA SER A 285 -1.12 20.09 17.41
C SER A 285 -2.17 19.39 18.28
N ARG A 286 -3.39 19.95 18.32
CA ARG A 286 -4.57 19.33 18.91
C ARG A 286 -5.29 18.36 17.96
N GLU A 287 -4.78 18.17 16.76
CA GLU A 287 -5.30 17.19 15.81
C GLU A 287 -5.02 15.75 16.25
N THR A 288 -4.01 15.53 17.10
CA THR A 288 -3.80 14.25 17.77
C THR A 288 -4.29 14.28 19.23
N LYS A 289 -4.60 13.10 19.76
CA LYS A 289 -5.04 12.97 21.15
C LYS A 289 -3.84 12.88 22.09
N LYS A 290 -4.04 13.29 23.35
CA LYS A 290 -3.08 13.07 24.42
C LYS A 290 -2.75 11.58 24.57
N GLY A 291 -1.46 11.26 24.71
CA GLY A 291 -0.96 9.90 24.76
C GLY A 291 -0.75 9.27 23.36
N VAL A 292 -1.00 10.00 22.28
CA VAL A 292 -0.87 9.53 20.90
C VAL A 292 0.07 10.42 20.12
N VAL A 293 1.01 9.80 19.41
CA VAL A 293 1.82 10.47 18.40
C VAL A 293 1.40 9.97 17.02
N CYS A 294 1.15 10.90 16.10
CA CYS A 294 0.73 10.55 14.75
C CYS A 294 1.90 10.74 13.79
N VAL A 295 2.36 9.63 13.21
CA VAL A 295 3.48 9.58 12.27
C VAL A 295 2.94 9.57 10.85
N PRO A 296 3.07 10.66 10.08
CA PRO A 296 2.58 10.68 8.73
C PRO A 296 3.38 9.79 7.78
N ARG A 297 2.73 9.31 6.74
CA ARG A 297 3.41 8.87 5.53
C ARG A 297 3.74 10.10 4.70
N PRO A 298 4.73 10.10 3.91
CA PRO A 298 5.65 9.07 3.45
C PRO A 298 6.94 9.02 4.24
N ALA A 299 7.68 7.94 3.99
CA ALA A 299 8.91 7.62 4.68
C ALA A 299 10.18 7.86 3.88
N TRP A 300 10.11 7.88 2.54
CA TRP A 300 11.28 8.02 1.69
C TRP A 300 11.40 9.43 1.11
N ARG A 301 12.57 10.00 1.29
CA ARG A 301 12.92 11.31 0.74
C ARG A 301 14.39 11.30 0.36
N ASP A 302 14.65 11.31 -0.92
CA ASP A 302 16.02 11.53 -1.42
C ASP A 302 16.46 12.97 -1.20
N ASP A 303 17.74 13.24 -1.38
CA ASP A 303 18.25 14.59 -1.46
C ASP A 303 17.53 15.38 -2.55
N CYS A 304 17.27 16.64 -2.30
CA CYS A 304 16.70 17.56 -3.26
C CYS A 304 17.64 18.76 -3.42
N PRO A 305 18.70 18.61 -4.24
CA PRO A 305 19.75 19.62 -4.41
C PRO A 305 19.21 20.97 -4.90
N GLU A 306 18.16 20.94 -5.73
CA GLU A 306 17.51 22.14 -6.27
C GLU A 306 16.93 23.04 -5.17
N LEU A 307 16.56 22.45 -4.03
CA LEU A 307 16.06 23.17 -2.87
C LEU A 307 17.08 23.24 -1.73
N GLY A 308 18.26 22.67 -1.88
CA GLY A 308 19.24 22.53 -0.79
C GLY A 308 18.76 21.67 0.36
N LEU A 309 17.84 20.72 0.12
CA LEU A 309 17.24 19.86 1.15
C LEU A 309 17.96 18.51 1.21
N PRO A 310 18.31 18.03 2.42
CA PRO A 310 18.92 16.72 2.60
C PRO A 310 17.90 15.60 2.42
N GLY A 311 18.39 14.40 2.12
CA GLY A 311 17.64 13.16 2.19
C GLY A 311 17.44 12.67 3.62
N TYR A 312 16.34 11.98 3.84
CA TYR A 312 16.00 11.41 5.15
C TYR A 312 15.73 9.91 5.04
N GLY A 313 16.29 9.18 4.20
CA GLY A 313 16.25 7.74 4.05
C GLY A 313 15.09 6.93 4.66
N TRP A 314 14.87 5.78 4.13
CA TRP A 314 13.88 4.83 4.65
C TRP A 314 14.25 4.29 6.05
N ASP A 315 15.53 4.28 6.36
CA ASP A 315 16.16 3.82 7.61
C ASP A 315 16.09 4.84 8.75
N LYS A 316 15.72 6.10 8.46
CA LYS A 316 15.74 7.19 9.43
C LYS A 316 14.38 7.78 9.76
N ALA A 317 13.45 7.79 8.80
CA ALA A 317 12.19 8.50 8.94
C ALA A 317 10.95 7.65 8.60
N ASN A 318 11.11 6.35 8.37
CA ASN A 318 10.01 5.48 8.01
C ASN A 318 9.25 5.00 9.26
N GLY A 319 8.00 5.46 9.43
CA GLY A 319 7.13 5.05 10.54
C GLY A 319 6.91 3.54 10.64
N ASN A 320 7.09 2.78 9.56
CA ASN A 320 6.97 1.32 9.57
C ASN A 320 8.10 0.62 10.34
N ILE A 321 9.20 1.31 10.66
CA ILE A 321 10.21 0.81 11.61
C ILE A 321 9.60 0.57 13.00
N LEU A 322 8.61 1.40 13.38
CA LEU A 322 7.99 1.32 14.71
C LEU A 322 6.92 0.21 14.80
N VAL A 323 6.43 -0.29 13.67
CA VAL A 323 5.26 -1.16 13.59
C VAL A 323 5.64 -2.64 13.74
N PRO A 324 4.92 -3.43 14.56
CA PRO A 324 5.14 -4.87 14.64
C PRO A 324 4.65 -5.61 13.38
N SER A 325 5.38 -6.64 12.96
CA SER A 325 4.93 -7.56 11.91
C SER A 325 4.27 -8.81 12.46
N VAL A 326 4.44 -9.09 13.75
CA VAL A 326 3.87 -10.24 14.42
C VAL A 326 3.41 -9.84 15.84
N PRO A 327 2.32 -10.43 16.34
CA PRO A 327 1.45 -11.36 15.62
C PRO A 327 0.63 -10.63 14.54
N ALA A 328 0.41 -11.30 13.42
CA ALA A 328 -0.50 -10.84 12.38
C ALA A 328 -1.90 -11.40 12.64
N GLU A 329 -2.91 -10.73 12.10
CA GLU A 329 -4.28 -11.23 12.13
C GLU A 329 -4.35 -12.56 11.37
N PRO A 330 -4.91 -13.64 11.97
CA PRO A 330 -4.80 -14.99 11.39
C PRO A 330 -5.49 -15.18 10.04
N GLY A 331 -6.58 -14.47 9.75
CA GLY A 331 -7.36 -14.64 8.52
C GLY A 331 -6.73 -13.96 7.30
N TYR A 332 -6.31 -12.72 7.46
CA TYR A 332 -5.80 -11.88 6.38
C TYR A 332 -4.31 -11.58 6.46
N GLY A 333 -3.67 -11.96 7.55
CA GLY A 333 -2.26 -11.61 7.79
C GLY A 333 -2.01 -10.13 8.06
N ALA A 334 -3.05 -9.35 8.34
CA ALA A 334 -2.94 -7.93 8.61
C ALA A 334 -2.23 -7.65 9.95
N THR A 335 -1.48 -6.58 10.01
CA THR A 335 -0.75 -6.15 11.20
C THR A 335 -1.36 -4.88 11.79
N ALA A 336 -1.15 -4.67 13.09
CA ALA A 336 -1.67 -3.52 13.82
C ALA A 336 -0.85 -2.26 13.53
N MET A 337 -0.95 -1.71 12.33
CA MET A 337 -0.17 -0.53 11.89
C MET A 337 -0.52 0.77 12.61
N ARG A 338 -1.57 0.78 13.45
CA ARG A 338 -2.07 1.99 14.12
C ARG A 338 -2.10 1.88 15.63
N SER A 339 -1.32 0.96 16.19
CA SER A 339 -1.30 0.67 17.60
C SER A 339 0.07 0.11 18.00
N SER A 340 1.11 0.92 17.91
CA SER A 340 2.45 0.54 18.36
C SER A 340 2.83 1.37 19.57
N LEU A 341 3.32 0.74 20.63
CA LEU A 341 3.83 1.45 21.78
C LEU A 341 5.17 2.11 21.45
N CYS A 342 5.32 3.36 21.88
CA CYS A 342 6.54 4.13 21.65
C CYS A 342 6.84 5.12 22.75
N LYS A 343 8.05 5.65 22.74
CA LYS A 343 8.46 6.84 23.49
C LYS A 343 8.98 7.91 22.54
N ILE A 344 8.97 9.15 23.02
CA ILE A 344 9.46 10.30 22.26
C ILE A 344 10.43 11.10 23.12
N GLU A 345 11.51 11.56 22.51
CA GLU A 345 12.58 12.31 23.18
C GLU A 345 13.01 13.47 22.28
N ALA A 346 13.37 14.62 22.90
CA ALA A 346 13.92 15.75 22.18
C ALA A 346 15.28 15.42 21.57
N GLY A 347 15.55 15.92 20.36
CA GLY A 347 16.81 15.71 19.65
C GLY A 347 16.75 14.58 18.61
N ARG A 348 17.86 14.41 17.86
CA ARG A 348 17.97 13.43 16.78
C ARG A 348 18.48 12.06 17.22
N GLY A 349 18.79 11.88 18.50
CA GLY A 349 19.52 10.70 18.96
C GLY A 349 20.92 10.58 18.33
N ASP A 350 21.55 9.45 18.52
CA ASP A 350 22.80 9.10 17.83
C ASP A 350 22.45 8.53 16.44
N LEU A 351 22.45 9.39 15.43
CA LEU A 351 22.27 9.02 14.03
C LEU A 351 23.59 8.84 13.32
#